data_86fa4417c2ffd2e0fe11be24e87cc281
#
_entry.id   86fa4417c2ffd2e0fe11be24e87cc281
#
_cell.length_a   1.000
_cell.length_b   1.000
_cell.length_c   1.000
_cell.angle_alpha   90.00
_cell.angle_beta   90.00
_cell.angle_gamma   90.00
#
_symmetry.space_group_name_H-M   'P 1'
#
loop_
_entity.id
_entity.type
_entity.pdbx_description
1 polymer ?
#
loop_
_entity_poly.entity_id
_entity_poly.type
_entity_poly.pdbx_seq_one_letter_code
_entity_poly.pdbx_strand_id
1 'polypeptide(L)'
;MKYDFDKVIDRNGTAAVKLEEAKEVWGRADLIPLWVADMDFGTAPFIVDAIRKRCECEVLGYTGKPDSYYRAIINWVKQRYDLDVTKEMINFVPGIVPGIGMACLLYTS
;
A
#
# COMPACT_ATOMS: atom_id res chain seq x y z
N MET A 1 -1.29 -4.46 -22.09
CA MET A 1 -1.89 -3.14 -21.79
C MET A 1 -0.74 -2.16 -21.66
N LYS A 2 -0.76 -1.04 -22.37
CA LYS A 2 0.30 -0.01 -22.29
C LYS A 2 -0.17 1.02 -21.25
N TYR A 3 0.63 1.23 -20.22
CA TYR A 3 0.37 2.27 -19.21
C TYR A 3 0.93 3.60 -19.70
N ASP A 4 0.22 4.67 -19.41
CA ASP A 4 0.64 6.05 -19.69
C ASP A 4 1.29 6.62 -18.41
N PHE A 5 2.61 6.62 -18.39
CA PHE A 5 3.39 7.17 -17.28
C PHE A 5 3.66 8.67 -17.40
N ASP A 6 3.33 9.27 -18.55
CA ASP A 6 3.49 10.71 -18.78
C ASP A 6 2.23 11.49 -18.37
N LYS A 7 1.14 10.78 -18.09
CA LYS A 7 -0.11 11.40 -17.65
C LYS A 7 0.04 12.00 -16.25
N VAL A 8 -0.04 13.31 -16.17
CA VAL A 8 -0.09 14.04 -14.89
C VAL A 8 -1.47 13.85 -14.25
N ILE A 9 -1.48 13.41 -13.01
CA ILE A 9 -2.71 13.21 -12.21
C ILE A 9 -2.77 14.30 -11.16
N ASP A 10 -3.76 15.18 -11.26
CA ASP A 10 -4.01 16.19 -10.23
C ASP A 10 -4.60 15.50 -8.99
N ARG A 11 -3.91 15.65 -7.86
CA ARG A 11 -4.31 15.13 -6.56
C ARG A 11 -4.62 16.22 -5.55
N ASN A 12 -4.73 17.48 -5.98
CA ASN A 12 -5.14 18.57 -5.10
C ASN A 12 -6.59 18.36 -4.64
N GLY A 13 -6.87 18.67 -3.38
CA GLY A 13 -8.20 18.46 -2.79
C GLY A 13 -8.54 17.01 -2.49
N THR A 14 -7.55 16.10 -2.52
CA THR A 14 -7.73 14.67 -2.21
C THR A 14 -7.22 14.30 -0.82
N ALA A 15 -6.79 15.28 -0.02
CA ALA A 15 -6.09 15.07 1.26
C ALA A 15 -4.81 14.25 1.11
N ALA A 16 -4.14 14.37 -0.04
CA ALA A 16 -2.87 13.68 -0.29
C ALA A 16 -1.76 14.31 0.56
N VAL A 17 -1.35 13.61 1.62
CA VAL A 17 -0.30 14.04 2.56
C VAL A 17 0.94 14.57 1.84
N LYS A 18 1.41 13.84 0.83
CA LYS A 18 2.59 14.19 0.01
C LYS A 18 2.53 15.61 -0.56
N LEU A 19 1.35 16.09 -0.91
CA LEU A 19 1.14 17.38 -1.57
C LEU A 19 0.62 18.44 -0.60
N GLU A 20 -0.40 18.13 0.17
CA GLU A 20 -1.17 19.12 0.91
C GLU A 20 -0.52 19.50 2.26
N GLU A 21 0.18 18.56 2.90
CA GLU A 21 0.88 18.84 4.15
C GLU A 21 2.26 19.50 3.94
N ALA A 22 2.76 19.58 2.72
CA ALA A 22 4.09 20.17 2.43
C ALA A 22 4.19 21.62 2.93
N LYS A 23 3.12 22.39 2.82
CA LYS A 23 3.07 23.77 3.31
C LYS A 23 3.18 23.85 4.82
N GLU A 24 2.54 22.94 5.55
CA GLU A 24 2.58 22.91 7.03
C GLU A 24 3.95 22.45 7.52
N VAL A 25 4.54 21.46 6.87
CA VAL A 25 5.81 20.86 7.28
C VAL A 25 7.01 21.77 6.92
N TRP A 26 7.00 22.38 5.73
CA TRP A 26 8.15 23.17 5.22
C TRP A 26 7.86 24.65 4.95
N GLY A 27 6.67 25.13 5.25
CA GLY A 27 6.27 26.52 5.04
C GLY A 27 6.09 26.93 3.56
N ARG A 28 6.19 25.99 2.62
CA ARG A 28 6.12 26.21 1.16
C ARG A 28 5.26 25.16 0.49
N ALA A 29 4.40 25.59 -0.45
CA ALA A 29 3.53 24.72 -1.24
C ALA A 29 4.06 24.43 -2.66
N ASP A 30 5.13 25.12 -3.07
CA ASP A 30 5.70 25.06 -4.42
C ASP A 30 6.90 24.09 -4.52
N LEU A 31 7.05 23.19 -3.55
CA LEU A 31 8.12 22.21 -3.53
C LEU A 31 7.77 20.98 -4.39
N ILE A 32 8.80 20.37 -4.98
CA ILE A 32 8.67 19.05 -5.59
C ILE A 32 8.71 18.00 -4.47
N PRO A 33 7.60 17.29 -4.19
CA PRO A 33 7.51 16.44 -3.02
C PRO A 33 8.18 15.07 -3.27
N LEU A 34 9.30 14.83 -2.60
CA LEU A 34 10.06 13.57 -2.66
C LEU A 34 10.12 12.85 -1.30
N TRP A 35 9.27 13.20 -0.34
CA TRP A 35 9.35 12.76 1.05
C TRP A 35 8.40 11.61 1.43
N VAL A 36 7.23 11.54 0.81
CA VAL A 36 6.30 10.42 1.01
C VAL A 36 6.48 9.42 -0.13
N ALA A 37 6.63 8.16 0.21
CA ALA A 37 6.90 7.08 -0.74
C ALA A 37 5.62 6.55 -1.42
N ASP A 38 4.70 7.44 -1.79
CA ASP A 38 3.60 7.11 -2.69
C ASP A 38 3.95 7.46 -4.14
N MET A 39 3.44 6.67 -5.08
CA MET A 39 3.69 6.90 -6.50
C MET A 39 2.78 8.00 -7.05
N ASP A 40 3.32 8.74 -8.05
CA ASP A 40 2.56 9.75 -8.77
C ASP A 40 1.87 9.19 -10.03
N PHE A 41 2.11 7.91 -10.34
CA PHE A 41 1.47 7.20 -11.43
C PHE A 41 0.10 6.64 -11.03
N GLY A 42 -0.80 6.56 -11.99
CA GLY A 42 -2.11 5.92 -11.79
C GLY A 42 -1.97 4.46 -11.35
N THR A 43 -2.78 4.08 -10.38
CA THR A 43 -2.87 2.68 -9.95
C THR A 43 -3.30 1.80 -11.12
N ALA A 44 -2.66 0.64 -11.27
CA ALA A 44 -2.97 -0.29 -12.35
C ALA A 44 -4.47 -0.63 -12.39
N PRO A 45 -5.13 -0.55 -13.57
CA PRO A 45 -6.59 -0.72 -13.67
C PRO A 45 -7.10 -2.01 -13.04
N PHE A 46 -6.39 -3.13 -13.18
CA PHE A 46 -6.82 -4.41 -12.61
C PHE A 46 -6.91 -4.38 -11.07
N ILE A 47 -6.10 -3.55 -10.40
CA ILE A 47 -6.17 -3.36 -8.94
C ILE A 47 -7.43 -2.57 -8.59
N VAL A 48 -7.66 -1.46 -9.30
CA VAL A 48 -8.86 -0.63 -9.11
C VAL A 48 -10.13 -1.42 -9.37
N ASP A 49 -10.14 -2.24 -10.43
CA ASP A 49 -11.28 -3.09 -10.79
C ASP A 49 -11.54 -4.19 -9.74
N ALA A 50 -10.49 -4.76 -9.16
CA ALA A 50 -10.64 -5.70 -8.04
C ALA A 50 -11.28 -5.06 -6.81
N ILE A 51 -10.91 -3.80 -6.49
CA ILE A 51 -11.51 -3.03 -5.40
C ILE A 51 -12.98 -2.73 -5.71
N ARG A 52 -13.30 -2.25 -6.91
CA ARG A 52 -14.68 -2.00 -7.34
C ARG A 52 -15.55 -3.23 -7.22
N LYS A 53 -15.05 -4.37 -7.74
CA LYS A 53 -15.75 -5.65 -7.63
C LYS A 53 -15.99 -6.05 -6.17
N ARG A 54 -15.06 -5.78 -5.26
CA ARG A 54 -15.27 -6.05 -3.84
C ARG A 54 -16.36 -5.16 -3.24
N CYS A 55 -16.49 -3.91 -3.73
CA CYS A 55 -17.52 -2.97 -3.29
C CYS A 55 -18.94 -3.32 -3.79
N GLU A 56 -19.08 -4.19 -4.79
CA GLU A 56 -20.39 -4.71 -5.22
C GLU A 56 -21.08 -5.55 -4.12
N CYS A 57 -20.30 -6.06 -3.17
CA CYS A 57 -20.86 -6.67 -1.96
C CYS A 57 -21.23 -5.55 -0.98
N GLU A 58 -22.54 -5.36 -0.77
CA GLU A 58 -23.10 -4.28 0.04
C GLU A 58 -22.70 -4.36 1.52
N VAL A 59 -22.29 -5.54 2.00
CA VAL A 59 -21.84 -5.73 3.38
C VAL A 59 -20.31 -5.74 3.45
N LEU A 60 -19.77 -4.70 4.06
CA LEU A 60 -18.33 -4.56 4.34
C LEU A 60 -18.04 -4.95 5.79
N GLY A 61 -18.27 -6.23 6.11
CA GLY A 61 -18.01 -6.77 7.43
C GLY A 61 -16.56 -7.24 7.62
N TYR A 62 -16.31 -7.95 8.72
CA TYR A 62 -15.00 -8.54 8.98
C TYR A 62 -14.63 -9.55 7.91
N THR A 63 -13.50 -9.33 7.25
CA THR A 63 -13.00 -10.21 6.19
C THR A 63 -11.82 -11.01 6.67
N GLY A 64 -11.91 -12.34 6.58
CA GLY A 64 -10.79 -13.24 6.85
C GLY A 64 -9.72 -13.17 5.73
N LYS A 65 -8.58 -13.78 6.00
CA LYS A 65 -7.50 -13.94 5.03
C LYS A 65 -7.65 -15.31 4.35
N PRO A 66 -8.13 -15.38 3.09
CA PRO A 66 -8.27 -16.66 2.39
C PRO A 66 -6.91 -17.23 2.00
N ASP A 67 -6.85 -18.53 1.68
CA ASP A 67 -5.59 -19.16 1.24
C ASP A 67 -5.01 -18.53 -0.03
N SER A 68 -5.85 -17.93 -0.88
CA SER A 68 -5.40 -17.18 -2.05
C SER A 68 -4.52 -15.97 -1.69
N TYR A 69 -4.81 -15.32 -0.56
CA TYR A 69 -4.00 -14.23 -0.04
C TYR A 69 -2.59 -14.69 0.30
N TYR A 70 -2.45 -15.79 1.06
CA TYR A 70 -1.15 -16.33 1.42
C TYR A 70 -0.39 -16.84 0.19
N ARG A 71 -1.06 -17.57 -0.71
CA ARG A 71 -0.44 -18.04 -1.97
C ARG A 71 0.11 -16.89 -2.83
N ALA A 72 -0.61 -15.77 -2.91
CA ALA A 72 -0.14 -14.61 -3.67
C ALA A 72 1.16 -14.05 -3.09
N ILE A 73 1.26 -13.92 -1.76
CA ILE A 73 2.46 -13.45 -1.07
C ILE A 73 3.62 -14.43 -1.27
N ILE A 74 3.39 -15.72 -1.00
CA ILE A 74 4.41 -16.77 -1.12
C ILE A 74 4.98 -16.80 -2.55
N ASN A 75 4.10 -16.79 -3.55
CA ASN A 75 4.53 -16.80 -4.94
C ASN A 75 5.32 -15.54 -5.32
N TRP A 76 4.88 -14.37 -4.86
CA TRP A 76 5.57 -13.12 -5.11
C TRP A 76 6.98 -13.11 -4.51
N VAL A 77 7.10 -13.51 -3.25
CA VAL A 77 8.38 -13.55 -2.53
C VAL A 77 9.32 -14.57 -3.18
N LYS A 78 8.81 -15.74 -3.57
CA LYS A 78 9.59 -16.75 -4.29
C LYS A 78 10.10 -16.25 -5.65
N GLN A 79 9.22 -15.63 -6.45
CA GLN A 79 9.57 -15.13 -7.78
C GLN A 79 10.56 -13.96 -7.74
N ARG A 80 10.45 -13.09 -6.75
CA ARG A 80 11.25 -11.85 -6.68
C ARG A 80 12.57 -12.02 -5.95
N TYR A 81 12.61 -12.87 -4.95
CA TYR A 81 13.72 -12.96 -4.02
C TYR A 81 14.28 -14.37 -3.89
N ASP A 82 13.70 -15.34 -4.59
CA ASP A 82 14.02 -16.78 -4.46
C ASP A 82 13.99 -17.28 -3.00
N LEU A 83 13.11 -16.68 -2.20
CA LEU A 83 12.94 -17.00 -0.79
C LEU A 83 11.74 -17.90 -0.59
N ASP A 84 11.94 -19.01 0.10
CA ASP A 84 10.87 -19.93 0.48
C ASP A 84 10.28 -19.50 1.83
N VAL A 85 9.01 -19.10 1.80
CA VAL A 85 8.23 -18.74 2.99
C VAL A 85 6.99 -19.62 3.09
N THR A 86 6.55 -19.89 4.32
CA THR A 86 5.31 -20.63 4.58
C THR A 86 4.23 -19.70 5.10
N LYS A 87 2.99 -20.16 5.14
CA LYS A 87 1.84 -19.40 5.66
C LYS A 87 2.07 -18.95 7.11
N GLU A 88 2.71 -19.80 7.92
CA GLU A 88 2.99 -19.56 9.34
C GLU A 88 4.00 -18.44 9.56
N MET A 89 4.83 -18.16 8.56
CA MET A 89 5.82 -17.06 8.59
C MET A 89 5.20 -15.71 8.24
N ILE A 90 3.93 -15.66 7.81
CA ILE A 90 3.26 -14.46 7.33
C ILE A 90 2.32 -13.92 8.39
N ASN A 91 2.66 -12.77 8.96
CA ASN A 91 1.81 -12.04 9.88
C ASN A 91 1.36 -10.71 9.27
N PHE A 92 0.10 -10.36 9.50
CA PHE A 92 -0.45 -9.08 9.07
C PHE A 92 -0.23 -8.03 10.15
N VAL A 93 0.28 -6.88 9.72
CA VAL A 93 0.36 -5.66 10.54
C VAL A 93 -0.25 -4.50 9.74
N PRO A 94 -0.87 -3.50 10.39
CA PRO A 94 -1.59 -2.41 9.71
C PRO A 94 -0.66 -1.34 9.10
N GLY A 95 0.62 -1.63 8.97
CA GLY A 95 1.63 -0.76 8.37
C GLY A 95 3.02 -1.05 8.91
N ILE A 96 4.04 -0.51 8.27
CA ILE A 96 5.45 -0.75 8.63
C ILE A 96 5.77 -0.17 10.02
N VAL A 97 5.37 1.07 10.31
CA VAL A 97 5.66 1.72 11.58
C VAL A 97 5.02 0.97 12.77
N PRO A 98 3.72 0.63 12.74
CA PRO A 98 3.13 -0.23 13.78
C PRO A 98 3.80 -1.60 13.87
N GLY A 99 4.19 -2.19 12.74
CA GLY A 99 4.89 -3.48 12.71
C GLY A 99 6.25 -3.45 13.42
N ILE A 100 7.03 -2.41 13.18
CA ILE A 100 8.31 -2.20 13.88
C ILE A 100 8.06 -2.00 15.38
N GLY A 101 7.06 -1.20 15.75
CA GLY A 101 6.71 -0.99 17.17
C GLY A 101 6.33 -2.29 17.87
N MET A 102 5.51 -3.14 17.23
CA MET A 102 5.14 -4.45 17.77
C MET A 102 6.36 -5.37 17.91
N ALA A 103 7.25 -5.41 16.92
CA ALA A 103 8.48 -6.20 16.99
C ALA A 103 9.43 -5.71 18.10
N CYS A 104 9.56 -4.41 18.27
CA CYS A 104 10.33 -3.81 19.37
C CYS A 104 9.80 -4.24 20.74
N LEU A 105 8.49 -4.16 20.96
CA LEU A 105 7.87 -4.56 22.23
C LEU A 105 8.09 -6.04 22.54
N LEU A 106 8.01 -6.91 21.54
CA LEU A 106 8.27 -8.34 21.71
C LEU A 106 9.74 -8.65 22.01
N TYR A 107 10.65 -7.85 21.49
CA TYR A 107 12.10 -8.08 21.69
C TYR A 107 12.60 -7.53 23.01
N THR A 108 11.95 -6.49 23.57
CA THR A 108 12.38 -5.80 24.80
C THR A 108 11.62 -6.23 26.05
N SER A 109 10.62 -7.10 25.91
CA SER A 109 9.86 -7.71 27.02
C SER A 109 10.46 -9.03 27.43
#